data_0e4bd9dd5608bb1c200a3a9f04737aa5
#
_entry.id   0e4bd9dd5608bb1c200a3a9f04737aa5
#
_cell.length_a   1.000
_cell.length_b   1.000
_cell.length_c   1.000
_cell.angle_alpha   90.00
_cell.angle_beta   90.00
_cell.angle_gamma   90.00
#
_symmetry.space_group_name_H-M   'P 1'
#
loop_
_entity.id
_entity.type
_entity.pdbx_description
1 polymer ?
#
loop_
_entity_poly.entity_id
_entity_poly.type
_entity_poly.pdbx_seq_one_letter_code
_entity_poly.pdbx_strand_id
1 'polypeptide(L)'
;MSKTTIESKSLFQQSPGGTVECLGLSFPSDGARRAHFLELLAEKLKDPEFRKTEGFPKGSDEDILRLSDPPYFTACPNPFMEDFVRCYGKPYDPSVPYARKPFAVDVSEGKTDPIYTAHPYHTKVPPKAIIRAILHYSEPGDLVLDGFAGSGMTGVAAKLCGCPDAEFKNAVDEEWRVASGALPRWGARRAMIGDLSPAAAFIEANCNTPFDVEAFQSESHRILNELRNEIGWMYETTHVDGKAKGFINFTLWSEVFSCPEC
;
A
#
# COMPACT_ATOMS: atom_id res chain seq x y z
N MET A 1 25.24 29.45 3.20
CA MET A 1 24.60 28.23 2.63
C MET A 1 23.28 28.02 3.35
N SER A 2 22.20 28.49 2.77
CA SER A 2 20.85 28.43 3.32
C SER A 2 20.31 27.02 3.16
N LYS A 3 20.00 26.34 4.28
CA LYS A 3 19.25 25.07 4.27
C LYS A 3 17.79 25.40 3.98
N THR A 4 17.37 25.20 2.74
CA THR A 4 15.96 25.20 2.40
C THR A 4 15.34 23.93 2.97
N THR A 5 14.67 24.04 4.10
CA THR A 5 13.83 22.99 4.67
C THR A 5 12.62 22.86 3.74
N ILE A 6 12.59 21.83 2.92
CA ILE A 6 11.41 21.45 2.15
C ILE A 6 10.42 20.91 3.18
N GLU A 7 9.42 21.69 3.54
CA GLU A 7 8.24 21.19 4.24
C GLU A 7 7.53 20.20 3.32
N SER A 8 7.81 18.92 3.50
CA SER A 8 6.97 17.86 2.95
C SER A 8 5.62 17.95 3.68
N LYS A 9 4.63 18.59 3.06
CA LYS A 9 3.24 18.45 3.51
C LYS A 9 2.90 16.97 3.38
N SER A 10 2.88 16.28 4.52
CA SER A 10 2.49 14.89 4.63
C SER A 10 1.12 14.72 3.97
N LEU A 11 1.01 13.81 3.00
CA LEU A 11 -0.24 13.35 2.37
C LEU A 11 -1.26 12.84 3.41
N PHE A 12 -0.84 12.68 4.65
CA PHE A 12 -1.54 12.07 5.76
C PHE A 12 -1.61 12.97 7.00
N GLN A 13 -1.52 14.30 6.84
CA GLN A 13 -1.84 15.19 7.96
C GLN A 13 -3.34 15.11 8.25
N GLN A 14 -3.74 14.06 8.93
CA GLN A 14 -4.87 14.13 9.84
C GLN A 14 -4.38 14.93 11.06
N SER A 15 -4.90 16.13 11.19
CA SER A 15 -4.68 16.91 12.42
C SER A 15 -5.15 16.06 13.61
N PRO A 16 -4.35 15.88 14.66
CA PRO A 16 -4.83 15.23 15.87
C PRO A 16 -6.03 16.03 16.40
N GLY A 17 -7.26 15.53 16.23
CA GLY A 17 -8.48 16.14 16.70
C GLY A 17 -9.45 16.71 15.66
N GLY A 18 -9.21 16.51 14.35
CA GLY A 18 -10.16 16.92 13.32
C GLY A 18 -11.29 15.91 13.08
N THR A 19 -12.47 16.37 12.66
CA THR A 19 -13.56 15.51 12.17
C THR A 19 -13.10 14.73 10.95
N VAL A 20 -13.44 13.43 10.91
CA VAL A 20 -13.09 12.50 9.81
C VAL A 20 -14.37 12.10 9.09
N GLU A 21 -14.38 12.24 7.76
CA GLU A 21 -15.47 11.74 6.94
C GLU A 21 -15.12 10.37 6.35
N CYS A 22 -16.05 9.42 6.46
CA CYS A 22 -15.88 8.07 5.95
C CYS A 22 -17.23 7.49 5.53
N LEU A 23 -17.34 7.04 4.29
CA LEU A 23 -18.55 6.47 3.70
C LEU A 23 -19.81 7.34 3.89
N GLY A 24 -19.64 8.67 3.78
CA GLY A 24 -20.74 9.65 3.95
C GLY A 24 -21.11 9.95 5.41
N LEU A 25 -20.40 9.37 6.37
CA LEU A 25 -20.57 9.65 7.81
C LEU A 25 -19.45 10.53 8.31
N SER A 26 -19.76 11.43 9.27
CA SER A 26 -18.78 12.29 9.93
C SER A 26 -18.51 11.79 11.35
N PHE A 27 -17.25 11.70 11.71
CA PHE A 27 -16.78 11.22 13.01
C PHE A 27 -15.92 12.28 13.70
N PRO A 28 -15.99 12.40 15.04
CA PRO A 28 -15.18 13.38 15.77
C PRO A 28 -13.69 13.07 15.78
N SER A 29 -13.30 11.83 15.46
CA SER A 29 -11.91 11.39 15.34
C SER A 29 -11.81 10.11 14.51
N ASP A 30 -10.61 9.78 14.08
CA ASP A 30 -10.33 8.50 13.40
C ASP A 30 -10.59 7.30 14.33
N GLY A 31 -10.27 7.41 15.60
CA GLY A 31 -10.61 6.38 16.59
C GLY A 31 -12.12 6.15 16.71
N ALA A 32 -12.94 7.21 16.64
CA ALA A 32 -14.39 7.07 16.63
C ALA A 32 -14.91 6.39 15.34
N ARG A 33 -14.33 6.74 14.19
CA ARG A 33 -14.60 6.04 12.92
C ARG A 33 -14.30 4.54 13.06
N ARG A 34 -13.09 4.21 13.51
CA ARG A 34 -12.65 2.83 13.67
C ARG A 34 -13.56 2.05 14.63
N ALA A 35 -13.89 2.62 15.77
CA ALA A 35 -14.78 1.97 16.77
C ALA A 35 -16.15 1.65 16.17
N HIS A 36 -16.76 2.62 15.47
CA HIS A 36 -18.06 2.42 14.81
C HIS A 36 -18.04 1.26 13.79
N PHE A 37 -17.04 1.23 12.91
CA PHE A 37 -16.97 0.19 11.90
C PHE A 37 -16.51 -1.17 12.47
N LEU A 38 -15.77 -1.20 13.59
CA LEU A 38 -15.49 -2.45 14.32
C LEU A 38 -16.76 -3.07 14.90
N GLU A 39 -17.68 -2.26 15.43
CA GLU A 39 -18.98 -2.74 15.90
C GLU A 39 -19.81 -3.37 14.76
N LEU A 40 -19.86 -2.70 13.61
CA LEU A 40 -20.54 -3.22 12.42
C LEU A 40 -19.89 -4.53 11.91
N LEU A 41 -18.56 -4.59 11.91
CA LEU A 41 -17.83 -5.80 11.54
C LEU A 41 -18.11 -6.94 12.52
N ALA A 42 -18.10 -6.67 13.83
CA ALA A 42 -18.41 -7.65 14.86
C ALA A 42 -19.82 -8.21 14.70
N GLU A 43 -20.79 -7.38 14.33
CA GLU A 43 -22.14 -7.85 14.04
C GLU A 43 -22.17 -8.70 12.77
N LYS A 44 -21.45 -8.31 11.72
CA LYS A 44 -21.36 -9.06 10.47
C LYS A 44 -20.68 -10.42 10.64
N LEU A 45 -19.72 -10.54 11.56
CA LEU A 45 -19.06 -11.80 11.90
C LEU A 45 -20.01 -12.84 12.51
N LYS A 46 -21.18 -12.46 13.03
CA LYS A 46 -22.20 -13.38 13.53
C LYS A 46 -23.03 -14.03 12.42
N ASP A 47 -22.97 -13.49 11.19
CA ASP A 47 -23.70 -14.00 10.03
C ASP A 47 -23.03 -15.29 9.49
N PRO A 48 -23.69 -16.46 9.56
CA PRO A 48 -23.11 -17.71 9.06
C PRO A 48 -22.87 -17.72 7.54
N GLU A 49 -23.65 -16.97 6.76
CA GLU A 49 -23.47 -16.90 5.31
C GLU A 49 -22.23 -16.07 4.96
N PHE A 50 -21.96 -14.99 5.69
CA PHE A 50 -20.73 -14.23 5.53
C PHE A 50 -19.50 -15.09 5.79
N ARG A 51 -19.53 -15.97 6.77
CA ARG A 51 -18.42 -16.89 7.09
C ARG A 51 -18.16 -17.97 6.04
N LYS A 52 -19.11 -18.23 5.15
CA LYS A 52 -18.93 -19.16 4.02
C LYS A 52 -18.24 -18.52 2.82
N THR A 53 -17.99 -17.21 2.86
CA THR A 53 -17.26 -16.52 1.81
C THR A 53 -15.90 -17.19 1.61
N GLU A 54 -15.54 -17.44 0.35
CA GLU A 54 -14.25 -18.04 0.02
C GLU A 54 -13.09 -17.19 0.55
N GLY A 55 -12.07 -17.84 1.12
CA GLY A 55 -10.95 -17.16 1.75
C GLY A 55 -11.21 -16.65 3.17
N PHE A 56 -12.36 -16.98 3.77
CA PHE A 56 -12.62 -16.59 5.17
C PHE A 56 -11.58 -17.22 6.12
N PRO A 57 -10.95 -16.41 7.01
CA PRO A 57 -9.89 -16.90 7.88
C PRO A 57 -10.39 -17.88 8.94
N LYS A 58 -9.48 -18.76 9.40
CA LYS A 58 -9.75 -19.71 10.49
C LYS A 58 -9.51 -19.12 11.89
N GLY A 59 -9.12 -17.86 11.97
CA GLY A 59 -8.85 -17.16 13.23
C GLY A 59 -10.11 -16.91 14.08
N SER A 60 -9.89 -16.50 15.32
CA SER A 60 -10.98 -16.07 16.21
C SER A 60 -11.54 -14.73 15.76
N ASP A 61 -12.80 -14.42 16.12
CA ASP A 61 -13.40 -13.10 15.85
C ASP A 61 -12.60 -11.99 16.52
N GLU A 62 -12.05 -12.25 17.68
CA GLU A 62 -11.22 -11.33 18.43
C GLU A 62 -9.94 -10.97 17.69
N ASP A 63 -9.27 -11.95 17.06
CA ASP A 63 -8.09 -11.73 16.24
C ASP A 63 -8.43 -10.96 14.94
N ILE A 64 -9.54 -11.31 14.30
CA ILE A 64 -10.02 -10.60 13.11
C ILE A 64 -10.27 -9.14 13.44
N LEU A 65 -10.99 -8.83 14.50
CA LEU A 65 -11.30 -7.47 14.92
C LEU A 65 -10.04 -6.69 15.33
N ARG A 66 -9.13 -7.32 16.06
CA ARG A 66 -7.88 -6.70 16.50
C ARG A 66 -6.99 -6.27 15.34
N LEU A 67 -6.89 -7.12 14.31
CA LEU A 67 -6.06 -6.87 13.12
C LEU A 67 -6.72 -5.95 12.10
N SER A 68 -8.01 -5.65 12.24
CA SER A 68 -8.77 -4.85 11.28
C SER A 68 -8.72 -3.35 11.59
N ASP A 69 -8.75 -2.55 10.52
CA ASP A 69 -9.01 -1.10 10.54
C ASP A 69 -10.16 -0.76 9.57
N PRO A 70 -11.39 -1.20 9.90
CA PRO A 70 -12.52 -1.03 9.01
C PRO A 70 -12.96 0.44 8.90
N PRO A 71 -13.56 0.84 7.76
CA PRO A 71 -13.90 0.01 6.61
C PRO A 71 -12.75 -0.17 5.61
N TYR A 72 -11.57 0.41 5.86
CA TYR A 72 -10.45 0.44 4.91
C TYR A 72 -9.76 -0.92 4.76
N PHE A 73 -9.58 -1.62 5.86
CA PHE A 73 -8.99 -2.96 5.88
C PHE A 73 -9.71 -3.85 6.88
N THR A 74 -9.99 -5.09 6.48
CA THR A 74 -10.50 -6.13 7.38
C THR A 74 -9.66 -7.39 7.23
N ALA A 75 -9.34 -8.05 8.35
CA ALA A 75 -8.61 -9.31 8.37
C ALA A 75 -9.51 -10.51 7.99
N CYS A 76 -10.54 -10.27 7.18
CA CYS A 76 -11.46 -11.21 6.55
C CYS A 76 -11.97 -10.56 5.26
N PRO A 77 -12.77 -11.23 4.42
CA PRO A 77 -13.41 -10.55 3.29
C PRO A 77 -14.11 -9.26 3.74
N ASN A 78 -13.86 -8.15 3.04
CA ASN A 78 -14.30 -6.84 3.50
C ASN A 78 -15.80 -6.62 3.18
N PRO A 79 -16.68 -6.54 4.20
CA PRO A 79 -18.12 -6.38 3.97
C PRO A 79 -18.53 -4.96 3.52
N PHE A 80 -17.62 -3.99 3.57
CA PHE A 80 -17.89 -2.58 3.26
C PHE A 80 -17.58 -2.19 1.81
N MET A 81 -17.15 -3.13 0.96
CA MET A 81 -16.72 -2.85 -0.41
C MET A 81 -17.84 -2.22 -1.25
N GLU A 82 -19.08 -2.69 -1.10
CA GLU A 82 -20.24 -2.14 -1.80
C GLU A 82 -20.52 -0.69 -1.38
N ASP A 83 -20.33 -0.39 -0.11
CA ASP A 83 -20.50 0.96 0.43
C ASP A 83 -19.48 1.94 -0.18
N PHE A 84 -18.24 1.47 -0.40
CA PHE A 84 -17.24 2.26 -1.11
C PHE A 84 -17.65 2.59 -2.53
N VAL A 85 -18.12 1.60 -3.28
CA VAL A 85 -18.58 1.80 -4.65
C VAL A 85 -19.77 2.77 -4.68
N ARG A 86 -20.74 2.58 -3.79
CA ARG A 86 -21.91 3.44 -3.69
C ARG A 86 -21.56 4.88 -3.32
N CYS A 87 -20.61 5.07 -2.40
CA CYS A 87 -20.25 6.39 -1.89
C CYS A 87 -19.30 7.15 -2.83
N TYR A 88 -18.34 6.47 -3.44
CA TYR A 88 -17.25 7.09 -4.17
C TYR A 88 -17.22 6.75 -5.67
N GLY A 89 -17.97 5.75 -6.10
CA GLY A 89 -18.07 5.37 -7.51
C GLY A 89 -18.87 6.41 -8.30
N LYS A 90 -18.55 6.54 -9.58
CA LYS A 90 -19.35 7.32 -10.53
C LYS A 90 -20.24 6.35 -11.31
N PRO A 91 -21.57 6.59 -11.39
CA PRO A 91 -22.44 5.78 -12.22
C PRO A 91 -21.95 5.77 -13.67
N TYR A 92 -21.99 4.61 -14.30
CA TYR A 92 -21.71 4.50 -15.73
C TYR A 92 -22.83 5.18 -16.53
N ASP A 93 -22.46 6.13 -17.41
CA ASP A 93 -23.38 6.76 -18.34
C ASP A 93 -23.16 6.19 -19.74
N PRO A 94 -24.08 5.36 -20.27
CA PRO A 94 -23.95 4.77 -21.59
C PRO A 94 -24.03 5.80 -22.72
N SER A 95 -24.51 7.02 -22.47
CA SER A 95 -24.55 8.10 -23.45
C SER A 95 -23.19 8.77 -23.67
N VAL A 96 -22.24 8.57 -22.74
CA VAL A 96 -20.89 9.11 -22.81
C VAL A 96 -19.90 7.94 -22.97
N PRO A 97 -19.59 7.56 -24.23
CA PRO A 97 -18.72 6.41 -24.46
C PRO A 97 -17.32 6.65 -23.88
N TYR A 98 -16.87 5.72 -23.05
CA TYR A 98 -15.49 5.68 -22.62
C TYR A 98 -14.62 5.14 -23.76
N ALA A 99 -13.78 5.98 -24.33
CA ALA A 99 -12.86 5.63 -25.39
C ALA A 99 -11.45 6.12 -25.06
N ARG A 100 -10.56 5.22 -24.73
CA ARG A 100 -9.13 5.49 -24.52
C ARG A 100 -8.31 4.59 -25.43
N LYS A 101 -7.26 5.13 -26.04
CA LYS A 101 -6.30 4.33 -26.80
C LYS A 101 -5.51 3.42 -25.85
N PRO A 102 -5.09 2.23 -26.29
CA PRO A 102 -4.17 1.41 -25.51
C PRO A 102 -2.92 2.22 -25.13
N PHE A 103 -2.49 2.07 -23.87
CA PHE A 103 -1.31 2.73 -23.34
C PHE A 103 -0.32 1.68 -22.86
N ALA A 104 0.91 1.73 -23.37
CA ALA A 104 2.01 0.90 -22.95
C ALA A 104 3.02 1.73 -22.17
N VAL A 105 3.49 1.20 -21.05
CA VAL A 105 4.46 1.84 -20.15
C VAL A 105 5.68 0.97 -19.99
N ASP A 106 6.84 1.59 -19.84
CA ASP A 106 8.04 0.90 -19.37
C ASP A 106 7.93 0.69 -17.85
N VAL A 107 7.87 -0.59 -17.46
CA VAL A 107 7.79 -0.98 -16.03
C VAL A 107 9.16 -1.05 -15.34
N SER A 108 10.24 -0.75 -16.04
CA SER A 108 11.60 -0.71 -15.47
C SER A 108 11.84 0.56 -14.66
N GLU A 109 11.15 1.64 -14.98
CA GLU A 109 11.28 2.91 -14.29
C GLU A 109 10.85 2.82 -12.82
N GLY A 110 11.64 3.45 -11.96
CA GLY A 110 11.35 3.50 -10.52
C GLY A 110 11.74 2.27 -9.74
N LYS A 111 12.42 1.28 -10.33
CA LYS A 111 12.93 0.09 -9.59
C LYS A 111 13.97 0.43 -8.52
N THR A 112 14.58 1.59 -8.57
CA THR A 112 15.50 2.12 -7.55
C THR A 112 14.80 3.07 -6.56
N ASP A 113 13.50 3.32 -6.75
CA ASP A 113 12.71 4.19 -5.87
C ASP A 113 12.63 3.61 -4.47
N PRO A 114 12.79 4.43 -3.40
CA PRO A 114 12.73 3.96 -2.02
C PRO A 114 11.44 3.23 -1.66
N ILE A 115 10.30 3.66 -2.20
CA ILE A 115 9.01 2.99 -1.97
C ILE A 115 9.02 1.59 -2.59
N TYR A 116 9.57 1.47 -3.82
CA TYR A 116 9.67 0.18 -4.48
C TYR A 116 10.65 -0.76 -3.76
N THR A 117 11.75 -0.24 -3.25
CA THR A 117 12.79 -1.05 -2.59
C THR A 117 12.50 -1.36 -1.11
N ALA A 118 11.47 -0.74 -0.52
CA ALA A 118 11.13 -0.87 0.89
C ALA A 118 10.87 -2.32 1.36
N HIS A 119 10.37 -3.18 0.46
CA HIS A 119 10.14 -4.60 0.75
C HIS A 119 10.30 -5.45 -0.54
N PRO A 120 10.73 -6.70 -0.46
CA PRO A 120 10.76 -7.62 -1.58
C PRO A 120 9.34 -8.16 -1.86
N TYR A 121 8.96 -8.22 -3.15
CA TYR A 121 7.77 -8.93 -3.62
C TYR A 121 7.95 -9.26 -5.12
N HIS A 122 7.75 -10.52 -5.51
CA HIS A 122 8.18 -11.02 -6.82
C HIS A 122 7.52 -10.31 -8.02
N THR A 123 6.23 -10.03 -7.94
CA THR A 123 5.46 -9.45 -9.04
C THR A 123 5.21 -7.95 -8.89
N LYS A 124 5.88 -7.30 -7.96
CA LYS A 124 5.70 -5.88 -7.66
C LYS A 124 6.09 -5.01 -8.86
N VAL A 125 5.20 -4.09 -9.23
CA VAL A 125 5.43 -3.08 -10.26
C VAL A 125 5.77 -1.75 -9.60
N PRO A 126 6.76 -0.99 -10.10
CA PRO A 126 7.08 0.31 -9.54
C PRO A 126 5.90 1.28 -9.59
N PRO A 127 5.60 2.03 -8.50
CA PRO A 127 4.50 3.00 -8.51
C PRO A 127 4.58 4.02 -9.64
N LYS A 128 5.78 4.46 -10.01
CA LYS A 128 6.01 5.44 -11.10
C LYS A 128 5.50 4.92 -12.46
N ALA A 129 5.63 3.64 -12.73
CA ALA A 129 5.05 3.04 -13.94
C ALA A 129 3.53 3.00 -13.86
N ILE A 130 2.96 2.61 -12.72
CA ILE A 130 1.51 2.52 -12.50
C ILE A 130 0.84 3.90 -12.59
N ILE A 131 1.48 4.96 -12.06
CA ILE A 131 0.98 6.33 -12.12
C ILE A 131 0.63 6.73 -13.55
N ARG A 132 1.50 6.43 -14.52
CA ARG A 132 1.25 6.76 -15.94
C ARG A 132 -0.01 6.11 -16.47
N ALA A 133 -0.23 4.83 -16.15
CA ALA A 133 -1.44 4.13 -16.55
C ALA A 133 -2.68 4.74 -15.88
N ILE A 134 -2.61 5.05 -14.58
CA ILE A 134 -3.71 5.68 -13.85
C ILE A 134 -4.04 7.05 -14.43
N LEU A 135 -3.05 7.88 -14.74
CA LEU A 135 -3.25 9.20 -15.37
C LEU A 135 -3.91 9.10 -16.74
N HIS A 136 -3.57 8.03 -17.51
CA HIS A 136 -4.12 7.82 -18.84
C HIS A 136 -5.59 7.35 -18.82
N TYR A 137 -5.94 6.45 -17.89
CA TYR A 137 -7.24 5.78 -17.90
C TYR A 137 -8.26 6.38 -16.94
N SER A 138 -7.88 7.27 -16.03
CA SER A 138 -8.76 7.79 -15.00
C SER A 138 -8.63 9.29 -14.77
N GLU A 139 -9.63 9.86 -14.10
CA GLU A 139 -9.67 11.26 -13.70
C GLU A 139 -9.43 11.42 -12.19
N PRO A 140 -9.01 12.61 -11.70
CA PRO A 140 -8.92 12.87 -10.28
C PRO A 140 -10.21 12.51 -9.53
N GLY A 141 -10.05 11.81 -8.41
CA GLY A 141 -11.16 11.35 -7.57
C GLY A 141 -11.85 10.08 -8.04
N ASP A 142 -11.49 9.51 -9.19
CA ASP A 142 -12.02 8.22 -9.64
C ASP A 142 -11.61 7.09 -8.69
N LEU A 143 -12.37 6.01 -8.75
CA LEU A 143 -12.13 4.76 -8.03
C LEU A 143 -11.42 3.78 -8.96
N VAL A 144 -10.20 3.39 -8.59
CA VAL A 144 -9.37 2.41 -9.30
C VAL A 144 -9.50 1.07 -8.61
N LEU A 145 -9.80 0.01 -9.35
CA LEU A 145 -9.90 -1.36 -8.84
C LEU A 145 -8.68 -2.18 -9.27
N ASP A 146 -8.05 -2.85 -8.32
CA ASP A 146 -7.01 -3.86 -8.56
C ASP A 146 -7.27 -5.09 -7.67
N GLY A 147 -7.79 -6.15 -8.27
CA GLY A 147 -8.13 -7.40 -7.59
C GLY A 147 -6.94 -8.36 -7.40
N PHE A 148 -5.75 -8.02 -7.90
CA PHE A 148 -4.51 -8.79 -7.81
C PHE A 148 -3.34 -7.88 -7.44
N ALA A 149 -3.57 -7.04 -6.43
CA ALA A 149 -2.72 -5.90 -6.09
C ALA A 149 -1.34 -6.27 -5.53
N GLY A 150 -1.12 -7.55 -5.19
CA GLY A 150 0.13 -8.01 -4.60
C GLY A 150 0.44 -7.26 -3.31
N SER A 151 1.50 -6.45 -3.34
CA SER A 151 1.86 -5.59 -2.20
C SER A 151 1.26 -4.18 -2.22
N GLY A 152 0.23 -3.93 -3.05
CA GLY A 152 -0.57 -2.72 -3.02
C GLY A 152 0.04 -1.49 -3.69
N MET A 153 0.96 -1.67 -4.64
CA MET A 153 1.59 -0.53 -5.32
C MET A 153 0.61 0.29 -6.16
N THR A 154 -0.50 -0.28 -6.60
CA THR A 154 -1.59 0.45 -7.27
C THR A 154 -2.24 1.46 -6.33
N GLY A 155 -2.47 1.11 -5.07
CA GLY A 155 -2.99 2.04 -4.07
C GLY A 155 -2.02 3.19 -3.80
N VAL A 156 -0.73 2.88 -3.66
CA VAL A 156 0.34 3.89 -3.52
C VAL A 156 0.36 4.83 -4.73
N ALA A 157 0.34 4.28 -5.94
CA ALA A 157 0.34 5.06 -7.18
C ALA A 157 -0.88 5.98 -7.30
N ALA A 158 -2.07 5.48 -6.94
CA ALA A 158 -3.31 6.27 -6.95
C ALA A 158 -3.22 7.51 -6.05
N LYS A 159 -2.61 7.38 -4.88
CA LYS A 159 -2.34 8.49 -3.95
C LYS A 159 -1.28 9.44 -4.51
N LEU A 160 -0.17 8.91 -5.02
CA LEU A 160 0.94 9.69 -5.57
C LEU A 160 0.54 10.50 -6.81
N CYS A 161 -0.52 10.13 -7.52
CA CYS A 161 -1.11 11.00 -8.55
C CYS A 161 -1.53 12.37 -8.00
N GLY A 162 -1.82 12.49 -6.70
CA GLY A 162 -2.17 13.75 -6.03
C GLY A 162 -0.97 14.52 -5.48
N CYS A 163 0.19 13.85 -5.33
CA CYS A 163 1.37 14.43 -4.70
C CYS A 163 2.65 13.79 -5.27
N PRO A 164 2.87 13.93 -6.59
CA PRO A 164 4.08 13.41 -7.23
C PRO A 164 5.30 14.25 -6.80
N ASP A 165 6.49 13.63 -6.84
CA ASP A 165 7.71 14.42 -6.76
C ASP A 165 7.85 15.34 -8.00
N ALA A 166 8.49 16.50 -7.82
CA ALA A 166 8.52 17.54 -8.85
C ALA A 166 9.27 17.10 -10.11
N GLU A 167 10.34 16.33 -9.98
CA GLU A 167 11.15 15.86 -11.10
C GLU A 167 10.35 14.87 -11.95
N PHE A 168 9.76 13.88 -11.30
CA PHE A 168 8.90 12.88 -11.96
C PHE A 168 7.69 13.55 -12.64
N LYS A 169 7.03 14.49 -11.93
CA LYS A 169 5.91 15.24 -12.50
C LYS A 169 6.29 15.96 -13.78
N ASN A 170 7.40 16.70 -13.78
CA ASN A 170 7.87 17.45 -14.94
C ASN A 170 8.20 16.52 -16.12
N ALA A 171 8.82 15.37 -15.86
CA ALA A 171 9.12 14.39 -16.89
C ALA A 171 7.82 13.84 -17.54
N VAL A 172 6.84 13.46 -16.74
CA VAL A 172 5.54 12.95 -17.23
C VAL A 172 4.77 14.06 -17.97
N ASP A 173 4.75 15.29 -17.46
CA ASP A 173 4.10 16.41 -18.13
C ASP A 173 4.69 16.67 -19.52
N GLU A 174 6.01 16.54 -19.69
CA GLU A 174 6.66 16.68 -20.99
C GLU A 174 6.34 15.50 -21.93
N GLU A 175 6.35 14.27 -21.44
CA GLU A 175 5.93 13.08 -22.21
C GLU A 175 4.52 13.27 -22.77
N TRP A 176 3.57 13.74 -21.94
CA TRP A 176 2.18 13.98 -22.36
C TRP A 176 2.07 15.11 -23.37
N ARG A 177 2.83 16.19 -23.17
CA ARG A 177 2.85 17.32 -24.09
C ARG A 177 3.33 16.89 -25.48
N VAL A 178 4.37 16.06 -25.55
CA VAL A 178 4.92 15.55 -26.80
C VAL A 178 3.94 14.57 -27.47
N ALA A 179 3.32 13.67 -26.68
CA ALA A 179 2.47 12.61 -27.22
C ALA A 179 1.07 13.10 -27.63
N SER A 180 0.49 14.07 -26.94
CA SER A 180 -0.92 14.47 -27.11
C SER A 180 -1.15 15.97 -27.23
N GLY A 181 -0.14 16.81 -27.01
CA GLY A 181 -0.28 18.26 -26.95
C GLY A 181 -0.97 18.80 -25.69
N ALA A 182 -1.32 17.92 -24.74
CA ALA A 182 -2.01 18.25 -23.50
C ALA A 182 -1.22 17.79 -22.27
N LEU A 183 -1.61 18.24 -21.10
CA LEU A 183 -1.05 17.76 -19.84
C LEU A 183 -1.96 16.67 -19.22
N PRO A 184 -1.40 15.71 -18.48
CA PRO A 184 -2.21 14.76 -17.74
C PRO A 184 -2.95 15.47 -16.60
N ARG A 185 -4.08 14.91 -16.19
CA ARG A 185 -4.84 15.45 -15.07
C ARG A 185 -4.33 14.86 -13.76
N TRP A 186 -3.41 15.57 -13.12
CA TRP A 186 -2.92 15.24 -11.80
C TRP A 186 -4.01 15.41 -10.74
N GLY A 187 -3.94 14.60 -9.71
CA GLY A 187 -4.85 14.58 -8.57
C GLY A 187 -4.97 13.17 -8.01
N ALA A 188 -5.21 13.03 -6.73
CA ALA A 188 -5.35 11.71 -6.11
C ALA A 188 -6.55 10.95 -6.68
N ARG A 189 -6.41 9.62 -6.81
CA ARG A 189 -7.50 8.68 -7.04
C ARG A 189 -7.69 7.86 -5.77
N ARG A 190 -8.89 7.29 -5.61
CA ARG A 190 -9.14 6.27 -4.60
C ARG A 190 -8.84 4.91 -5.19
N ALA A 191 -8.33 4.00 -4.38
CA ALA A 191 -8.06 2.64 -4.83
C ALA A 191 -8.85 1.65 -3.97
N MET A 192 -9.46 0.67 -4.63
CA MET A 192 -9.93 -0.57 -4.05
C MET A 192 -8.94 -1.65 -4.48
N ILE A 193 -8.22 -2.19 -3.53
CA ILE A 193 -7.15 -3.16 -3.78
C ILE A 193 -7.41 -4.43 -2.99
N GLY A 194 -7.02 -5.56 -3.52
CA GLY A 194 -7.18 -6.84 -2.87
C GLY A 194 -6.31 -7.90 -3.52
N ASP A 195 -6.03 -8.96 -2.79
CA ASP A 195 -5.25 -10.09 -3.27
C ASP A 195 -5.76 -11.39 -2.65
N LEU A 196 -5.58 -12.51 -3.36
CA LEU A 196 -5.93 -13.84 -2.86
C LEU A 196 -5.01 -14.30 -1.72
N SER A 197 -3.80 -13.75 -1.65
CA SER A 197 -2.84 -14.06 -0.59
C SER A 197 -3.11 -13.19 0.64
N PRO A 198 -3.42 -13.76 1.80
CA PRO A 198 -3.55 -13.00 3.05
C PRO A 198 -2.28 -12.22 3.42
N ALA A 199 -1.10 -12.74 3.07
CA ALA A 199 0.16 -12.04 3.28
C ALA A 199 0.29 -10.82 2.37
N ALA A 200 -0.11 -10.92 1.11
CA ALA A 200 -0.16 -9.79 0.20
C ALA A 200 -1.15 -8.72 0.69
N ALA A 201 -2.38 -9.11 1.02
CA ALA A 201 -3.40 -8.21 1.55
C ALA A 201 -2.95 -7.49 2.84
N PHE A 202 -2.21 -8.16 3.69
CA PHE A 202 -1.62 -7.53 4.89
C PHE A 202 -0.52 -6.51 4.53
N ILE A 203 0.36 -6.83 3.57
CA ILE A 203 1.40 -5.89 3.11
C ILE A 203 0.76 -4.69 2.43
N GLU A 204 -0.22 -4.90 1.55
CA GLU A 204 -0.91 -3.81 0.85
C GLU A 204 -1.63 -2.87 1.82
N ALA A 205 -2.27 -3.39 2.86
CA ALA A 205 -2.90 -2.59 3.91
C ALA A 205 -1.86 -1.70 4.60
N ASN A 206 -0.73 -2.27 5.03
CA ASN A 206 0.33 -1.51 5.69
C ASN A 206 0.99 -0.47 4.77
N CYS A 207 1.17 -0.74 3.48
CA CYS A 207 1.69 0.22 2.52
C CYS A 207 0.71 1.37 2.21
N ASN A 208 -0.58 1.16 2.44
CA ASN A 208 -1.62 2.10 2.05
C ASN A 208 -2.34 2.77 3.22
N THR A 209 -2.08 2.38 4.46
CA THR A 209 -2.67 2.98 5.66
C THR A 209 -1.73 4.05 6.23
N PRO A 210 -2.25 5.23 6.64
CA PRO A 210 -1.46 6.21 7.39
C PRO A 210 -1.03 5.65 8.74
N PHE A 211 0.15 6.01 9.19
CA PHE A 211 0.64 5.63 10.52
C PHE A 211 1.47 6.76 11.15
N ASP A 212 1.61 6.73 12.47
CA ASP A 212 2.48 7.63 13.22
C ASP A 212 3.93 7.18 13.06
N VAL A 213 4.71 7.98 12.34
CA VAL A 213 6.11 7.67 12.01
C VAL A 213 6.99 7.62 13.27
N GLU A 214 6.79 8.53 14.21
CA GLU A 214 7.59 8.60 15.44
C GLU A 214 7.29 7.41 16.36
N ALA A 215 6.02 7.08 16.54
CA ALA A 215 5.59 5.90 17.29
C ALA A 215 6.12 4.61 16.65
N PHE A 216 6.03 4.50 15.32
CA PHE A 216 6.56 3.35 14.58
C PHE A 216 8.07 3.20 14.75
N GLN A 217 8.84 4.28 14.61
CA GLN A 217 10.29 4.26 14.79
C GLN A 217 10.69 3.85 16.22
N SER A 218 10.02 4.43 17.20
CA SER A 218 10.27 4.10 18.62
C SER A 218 10.04 2.63 18.92
N GLU A 219 8.89 2.09 18.46
CA GLU A 219 8.54 0.69 18.69
C GLU A 219 9.42 -0.26 17.90
N SER A 220 9.79 0.07 16.66
CA SER A 220 10.75 -0.71 15.87
C SER A 220 12.10 -0.82 16.54
N HIS A 221 12.62 0.29 17.08
CA HIS A 221 13.87 0.27 17.82
C HIS A 221 13.77 -0.58 19.10
N ARG A 222 12.65 -0.49 19.82
CA ARG A 222 12.42 -1.32 21.02
C ARG A 222 12.47 -2.81 20.66
N ILE A 223 11.70 -3.23 19.67
CA ILE A 223 11.65 -4.62 19.20
C ILE A 223 13.02 -5.12 18.73
N LEU A 224 13.73 -4.33 17.92
CA LEU A 224 15.07 -4.69 17.44
C LEU A 224 16.08 -4.85 18.57
N ASN A 225 16.00 -4.02 19.60
CA ASN A 225 16.87 -4.16 20.76
C ASN A 225 16.56 -5.41 21.59
N GLU A 226 15.28 -5.72 21.79
CA GLU A 226 14.87 -6.95 22.46
C GLU A 226 15.33 -8.19 21.69
N LEU A 227 15.06 -8.25 20.37
CA LEU A 227 15.52 -9.35 19.52
C LEU A 227 17.06 -9.49 19.52
N ARG A 228 17.79 -8.38 19.48
CA ARG A 228 19.25 -8.42 19.54
C ARG A 228 19.76 -9.02 20.86
N ASN A 229 19.10 -8.71 21.97
CA ASN A 229 19.46 -9.25 23.27
C ASN A 229 19.11 -10.74 23.40
N GLU A 230 18.00 -11.17 22.81
CA GLU A 230 17.50 -12.54 22.92
C GLU A 230 18.17 -13.50 21.93
N ILE A 231 18.22 -13.12 20.66
CA ILE A 231 18.66 -14.00 19.55
C ILE A 231 19.83 -13.44 18.74
N GLY A 232 20.41 -12.29 19.14
CA GLY A 232 21.53 -11.66 18.41
C GLY A 232 22.73 -12.57 18.20
N TRP A 233 22.96 -13.52 19.13
CA TRP A 233 24.00 -14.53 19.02
C TRP A 233 23.90 -15.39 17.74
N MET A 234 22.73 -15.57 17.18
CA MET A 234 22.52 -16.30 15.91
C MET A 234 23.15 -15.60 14.71
N TYR A 235 23.38 -14.30 14.82
CA TYR A 235 23.98 -13.46 13.77
C TYR A 235 25.44 -13.15 14.03
N GLU A 236 26.03 -13.70 15.12
CA GLU A 236 27.46 -13.58 15.34
C GLU A 236 28.26 -14.50 14.41
N THR A 237 29.33 -13.99 13.89
CA THR A 237 30.29 -14.76 13.09
C THR A 237 31.70 -14.45 13.50
N THR A 238 32.61 -15.36 13.20
CA THR A 238 34.03 -15.16 13.43
C THR A 238 34.70 -14.80 12.11
N HIS A 239 35.48 -13.73 12.11
CA HIS A 239 36.26 -13.32 10.95
C HIS A 239 37.27 -14.40 10.55
N VAL A 240 37.75 -14.38 9.32
CA VAL A 240 38.67 -15.36 8.75
C VAL A 240 40.00 -15.49 9.54
N ASP A 241 40.36 -14.50 10.35
CA ASP A 241 41.51 -14.54 11.24
C ASP A 241 41.31 -15.42 12.50
N GLY A 242 40.09 -15.93 12.71
CA GLY A 242 39.68 -16.76 13.82
C GLY A 242 39.67 -16.05 15.19
N LYS A 243 39.87 -14.73 15.23
CA LYS A 243 39.97 -13.93 16.47
C LYS A 243 38.91 -12.87 16.61
N ALA A 244 38.65 -12.12 15.56
CA ALA A 244 37.67 -11.06 15.59
C ALA A 244 36.26 -11.63 15.44
N LYS A 245 35.34 -11.20 16.30
CA LYS A 245 33.89 -11.46 16.17
C LYS A 245 33.22 -10.28 15.48
N GLY A 246 32.22 -10.58 14.68
CA GLY A 246 31.38 -9.59 14.00
C GLY A 246 29.97 -10.09 13.86
N PHE A 247 29.12 -9.28 13.24
CA PHE A 247 27.75 -9.66 12.90
C PHE A 247 27.60 -9.88 11.39
N ILE A 248 26.80 -10.87 11.03
CA ILE A 248 26.42 -11.13 9.63
C ILE A 248 25.60 -9.96 9.11
N ASN A 249 26.09 -9.29 8.07
CA ASN A 249 25.36 -8.21 7.41
C ASN A 249 24.34 -8.73 6.39
N PHE A 250 24.73 -9.79 5.66
CA PHE A 250 23.86 -10.45 4.68
C PHE A 250 24.36 -11.87 4.42
N THR A 251 23.50 -12.72 3.92
CA THR A 251 23.82 -14.08 3.48
C THR A 251 23.54 -14.19 1.99
N LEU A 252 24.55 -14.65 1.24
CA LEU A 252 24.35 -15.02 -0.17
C LEU A 252 23.85 -16.45 -0.24
N TRP A 253 22.70 -16.61 -0.89
CA TRP A 253 22.15 -17.93 -1.20
C TRP A 253 22.41 -18.23 -2.66
N SER A 254 22.87 -19.45 -2.96
CA SER A 254 22.99 -19.97 -4.31
C SER A 254 22.48 -21.40 -4.35
N GLU A 255 21.83 -21.74 -5.44
CA GLU A 255 21.51 -23.13 -5.74
C GLU A 255 22.75 -23.84 -6.25
N VAL A 256 22.96 -25.07 -5.79
CA VAL A 256 24.04 -25.93 -6.27
C VAL A 256 23.42 -26.99 -7.18
N PHE A 257 23.82 -26.97 -8.42
CA PHE A 257 23.38 -27.94 -9.40
C PHE A 257 24.49 -28.98 -9.63
N SER A 258 24.10 -30.25 -9.66
CA SER A 258 24.99 -31.31 -10.09
C SER A 258 24.89 -31.43 -11.62
N CYS A 259 26.02 -31.43 -12.29
CA CYS A 259 26.05 -31.73 -13.72
C CYS A 259 25.73 -33.23 -13.91
N PRO A 260 24.72 -33.58 -14.74
CA PRO A 260 24.38 -34.97 -14.97
C PRO A 260 25.42 -35.71 -15.87
N GLU A 261 26.32 -34.95 -16.50
CA GLU A 261 27.30 -35.53 -17.47
C GLU A 261 28.72 -35.65 -16.90
N CYS A 262 29.03 -35.01 -15.79
CA CYS A 262 30.34 -35.06 -15.14
C CYS A 262 30.23 -35.16 -13.62
#